data_1c4d6c3ecd6afdc0cf23a4d023fd4aac
#
_entry.id   1c4d6c3ecd6afdc0cf23a4d023fd4aac
#
_cell.length_a   1.000
_cell.length_b   1.000
_cell.length_c   1.000
_cell.angle_alpha   90.00
_cell.angle_beta   90.00
_cell.angle_gamma   90.00
#
_symmetry.space_group_name_H-M   'P 1'
#
loop_
_entity.id
_entity.type
_entity.pdbx_description
1 polymer ?
#
loop_
_entity_poly.entity_id
_entity_poly.type
_entity_poly.pdbx_seq_one_letter_code
_entity_poly.pdbx_strand_id
1 'polypeptide(L)'
;MELSDLLESIDILEYISQFVELEQKGDEWWGLSCFREEKTPSFSVRTDPPVFYDYSSGIGGNVFTFVRYYNNCSAKEAVEILKKYAGCEGESVAPREKMATTVACKKFRKPKQTVKQSKGTILPDNYMERYEKRLDKLQAWLDEGISMESLEKFNVRYDAFSDRLVYPIRNLARKIVNIGGRTLDPEWKAKNLRKYTYFHGWGTMDTIYGLAENMEEILKKREIILFEGCKSVLLADTWGIHNAGAILTSHLNPHQMKILAKLGCRVVFALDKEVKIRDDHNIQKLKDYVEVEYLWDREDLLDDKDAPVDKGAEVFKKLYEGRLRYR
;
A
#
# COMPACT_ATOMS: atom_id res chain seq x y z
N MET A 1 -25.91 21.44 17.66
CA MET A 1 -24.87 21.48 16.59
C MET A 1 -24.72 20.09 15.99
N GLU A 2 -24.66 19.96 14.68
CA GLU A 2 -24.32 18.68 14.04
C GLU A 2 -22.80 18.46 14.03
N LEU A 3 -22.37 17.19 13.92
CA LEU A 3 -20.93 16.88 13.85
C LEU A 3 -20.27 17.54 12.62
N SER A 4 -21.00 17.64 11.50
CA SER A 4 -20.55 18.36 10.30
C SER A 4 -20.19 19.80 10.60
N ASP A 5 -21.05 20.51 11.31
CA ASP A 5 -20.86 21.93 11.62
C ASP A 5 -19.64 22.13 12.52
N LEU A 6 -19.45 21.22 13.51
CA LEU A 6 -18.26 21.22 14.35
C LEU A 6 -16.98 21.03 13.53
N LEU A 7 -16.98 20.08 12.58
CA LEU A 7 -15.80 19.80 11.76
C LEU A 7 -15.48 20.91 10.77
N GLU A 8 -16.50 21.60 10.23
CA GLU A 8 -16.35 22.75 9.36
C GLU A 8 -15.83 23.99 10.09
N SER A 9 -16.10 24.10 11.40
CA SER A 9 -15.61 25.22 12.23
C SER A 9 -14.12 25.10 12.61
N ILE A 10 -13.48 23.95 12.36
CA ILE A 10 -12.10 23.67 12.77
C ILE A 10 -11.19 23.67 11.55
N ASP A 11 -10.21 24.59 11.52
CA ASP A 11 -9.14 24.54 10.52
C ASP A 11 -8.22 23.35 10.80
N ILE A 12 -8.19 22.40 9.84
CA ILE A 12 -7.42 21.17 9.96
C ILE A 12 -5.91 21.43 10.06
N LEU A 13 -5.41 22.45 9.33
CA LEU A 13 -4.00 22.80 9.34
C LEU A 13 -3.60 23.41 10.68
N GLU A 14 -4.36 24.37 11.17
CA GLU A 14 -4.13 25.00 12.47
C GLU A 14 -4.18 23.97 13.59
N TYR A 15 -5.16 23.06 13.56
CA TYR A 15 -5.27 22.00 14.56
C TYR A 15 -4.08 21.05 14.54
N ILE A 16 -3.72 20.52 13.37
CA ILE A 16 -2.67 19.49 13.25
C ILE A 16 -1.27 20.10 13.49
N SER A 17 -1.05 21.36 13.15
CA SER A 17 0.24 22.06 13.37
C SER A 17 0.63 22.16 14.85
N GLN A 18 -0.29 21.93 15.78
CA GLN A 18 0.01 21.86 17.22
C GLN A 18 0.75 20.57 17.60
N PHE A 19 0.71 19.55 16.76
CA PHE A 19 1.24 18.21 17.03
C PHE A 19 2.33 17.79 16.05
N VAL A 20 2.36 18.37 14.85
CA VAL A 20 3.27 18.03 13.76
C VAL A 20 3.86 19.29 13.17
N GLU A 21 5.19 19.37 13.10
CA GLU A 21 5.87 20.43 12.36
C GLU A 21 5.64 20.22 10.87
N LEU A 22 5.03 21.20 10.22
CA LEU A 22 4.61 21.14 8.83
C LEU A 22 5.30 22.22 7.99
N GLU A 23 5.84 21.82 6.84
CA GLU A 23 6.42 22.71 5.84
C GLU A 23 5.56 22.70 4.57
N GLN A 24 5.26 23.86 4.02
CA GLN A 24 4.48 23.97 2.81
C GLN A 24 5.28 23.48 1.59
N LYS A 25 4.67 22.58 0.80
CA LYS A 25 5.22 22.10 -0.48
C LYS A 25 4.11 22.10 -1.54
N GLY A 26 4.04 23.16 -2.31
CA GLY A 26 2.95 23.39 -3.27
C GLY A 26 1.63 23.65 -2.54
N ASP A 27 0.60 22.88 -2.87
CA ASP A 27 -0.75 23.00 -2.28
C ASP A 27 -0.93 22.14 -1.02
N GLU A 28 0.12 21.47 -0.55
CA GLU A 28 0.08 20.58 0.61
C GLU A 28 1.13 20.98 1.65
N TRP A 29 0.87 20.59 2.89
CA TRP A 29 1.77 20.76 4.01
C TRP A 29 2.33 19.42 4.44
N TRP A 30 3.66 19.31 4.57
CA TRP A 30 4.35 18.06 4.80
C TRP A 30 5.17 18.07 6.09
N GLY A 31 5.15 16.96 6.82
CA GLY A 31 5.91 16.76 8.04
C GLY A 31 6.28 15.29 8.28
N LEU A 32 6.96 15.05 9.39
CA LEU A 32 7.21 13.68 9.86
C LEU A 32 5.92 13.08 10.42
N SER A 33 5.75 11.77 10.28
CA SER A 33 4.61 11.07 10.88
C SER A 33 4.60 11.24 12.41
N CYS A 34 3.42 11.57 12.94
CA CYS A 34 3.18 11.54 14.39
C CYS A 34 2.69 10.17 14.89
N PHE A 35 2.49 9.22 13.99
CA PHE A 35 2.02 7.86 14.31
C PHE A 35 3.14 6.85 14.40
N ARG A 36 4.35 7.19 13.94
CA ARG A 36 5.56 6.36 14.04
C ARG A 36 6.82 7.21 13.94
N GLU A 37 7.93 6.66 14.45
CA GLU A 37 9.24 7.29 14.29
C GLU A 37 9.74 7.14 12.85
N GLU A 38 10.15 8.25 12.24
CA GLU A 38 10.73 8.28 10.89
C GLU A 38 11.67 9.49 10.72
N LYS A 39 12.48 9.45 9.65
CA LYS A 39 13.44 10.53 9.33
C LYS A 39 13.09 11.28 8.04
N THR A 40 12.10 10.82 7.30
CA THR A 40 11.70 11.40 6.02
C THR A 40 10.24 11.83 6.11
N PRO A 41 9.88 13.06 5.75
CA PRO A 41 8.50 13.53 5.79
C PRO A 41 7.58 12.63 4.97
N SER A 42 6.56 12.06 5.62
CA SER A 42 5.55 11.20 5.01
C SER A 42 4.12 11.53 5.44
N PHE A 43 3.95 12.56 6.26
CA PHE A 43 2.65 13.05 6.69
C PHE A 43 2.28 14.30 5.88
N SER A 44 1.10 14.31 5.26
CA SER A 44 0.63 15.46 4.48
C SER A 44 -0.71 15.98 4.99
N VAL A 45 -0.91 17.28 4.92
CA VAL A 45 -2.17 17.97 5.21
C VAL A 45 -2.55 18.82 4.01
N ARG A 46 -3.82 18.76 3.61
CA ARG A 46 -4.43 19.59 2.57
C ARG A 46 -5.59 20.36 3.21
N THR A 47 -5.76 21.62 2.83
CA THR A 47 -6.83 22.48 3.36
C THR A 47 -8.07 22.46 2.48
N ASP A 48 -7.95 22.14 1.19
CA ASP A 48 -9.08 22.00 0.27
C ASP A 48 -8.90 20.74 -0.61
N PRO A 49 -9.71 19.69 -0.40
CA PRO A 49 -10.58 19.47 0.78
C PRO A 49 -9.76 19.29 2.08
N PRO A 50 -10.33 19.62 3.26
CA PRO A 50 -9.62 19.56 4.54
C PRO A 50 -9.39 18.10 4.99
N VAL A 51 -8.23 17.55 4.61
CA VAL A 51 -7.84 16.16 4.88
C VAL A 51 -6.35 16.06 5.21
N PHE A 52 -5.99 15.06 5.99
CA PHE A 52 -4.60 14.63 6.14
C PHE A 52 -4.40 13.22 5.59
N TYR A 53 -3.17 12.89 5.26
CA TYR A 53 -2.77 11.54 4.94
C TYR A 53 -1.35 11.27 5.42
N ASP A 54 -1.18 10.19 6.17
CA ASP A 54 0.12 9.66 6.58
C ASP A 54 0.47 8.46 5.71
N TYR A 55 1.42 8.65 4.82
CA TYR A 55 1.89 7.62 3.89
C TYR A 55 2.66 6.51 4.59
N SER A 56 3.19 6.77 5.77
CA SER A 56 3.99 5.81 6.53
C SER A 56 3.13 4.79 7.27
N SER A 57 1.96 5.20 7.77
CA SER A 57 1.02 4.34 8.50
C SER A 57 -0.21 3.96 7.67
N GLY A 58 -0.44 4.62 6.52
CA GLY A 58 -1.65 4.45 5.71
C GLY A 58 -2.91 5.05 6.36
N ILE A 59 -2.76 5.90 7.36
CA ILE A 59 -3.86 6.56 8.07
C ILE A 59 -4.18 7.88 7.38
N GLY A 60 -5.45 8.13 7.10
CA GLY A 60 -5.89 9.39 6.50
C GLY A 60 -7.35 9.70 6.78
N GLY A 61 -7.71 10.96 6.64
CA GLY A 61 -9.08 11.44 6.84
C GLY A 61 -9.15 12.91 7.22
N ASN A 62 -10.23 13.31 7.89
CA ASN A 62 -10.43 14.67 8.39
C ASN A 62 -9.88 14.83 9.82
N VAL A 63 -10.02 16.01 10.41
CA VAL A 63 -9.56 16.33 11.77
C VAL A 63 -10.13 15.37 12.84
N PHE A 64 -11.36 14.89 12.69
CA PHE A 64 -11.93 13.90 13.60
C PHE A 64 -11.19 12.56 13.56
N THR A 65 -10.82 12.13 12.36
CA THR A 65 -10.03 10.91 12.18
C THR A 65 -8.65 11.08 12.81
N PHE A 66 -8.00 12.26 12.61
CA PHE A 66 -6.72 12.56 13.23
C PHE A 66 -6.78 12.46 14.76
N VAL A 67 -7.74 13.12 15.39
CA VAL A 67 -7.92 13.10 16.85
C VAL A 67 -8.09 11.68 17.38
N ARG A 68 -8.87 10.85 16.70
CA ARG A 68 -9.09 9.46 17.11
C ARG A 68 -7.82 8.63 17.09
N TYR A 69 -7.03 8.74 16.04
CA TYR A 69 -5.80 7.95 15.92
C TYR A 69 -4.68 8.51 16.80
N TYR A 70 -4.51 9.83 16.84
CA TYR A 70 -3.47 10.48 17.63
C TYR A 70 -3.63 10.22 19.14
N ASN A 71 -4.86 10.36 19.66
CA ASN A 71 -5.16 10.14 21.07
C ASN A 71 -5.55 8.70 21.41
N ASN A 72 -5.58 7.80 20.41
CA ASN A 72 -6.07 6.42 20.56
C ASN A 72 -7.42 6.35 21.32
N CYS A 73 -8.37 7.19 20.94
CA CYS A 73 -9.61 7.42 21.67
C CYS A 73 -10.86 6.99 20.90
N SER A 74 -11.97 6.82 21.63
CA SER A 74 -13.28 6.51 21.05
C SER A 74 -13.84 7.68 20.25
N ALA A 75 -14.83 7.42 19.40
CA ALA A 75 -15.53 8.46 18.65
C ALA A 75 -16.17 9.54 19.56
N LYS A 76 -16.68 9.14 20.75
CA LYS A 76 -17.28 10.06 21.69
C LYS A 76 -16.22 11.00 22.31
N GLU A 77 -15.11 10.45 22.73
CA GLU A 77 -13.99 11.22 23.29
C GLU A 77 -13.39 12.18 22.26
N ALA A 78 -13.25 11.74 21.01
CA ALA A 78 -12.77 12.62 19.93
C ALA A 78 -13.70 13.82 19.70
N VAL A 79 -15.01 13.64 19.76
CA VAL A 79 -15.99 14.75 19.69
C VAL A 79 -15.80 15.71 20.85
N GLU A 80 -15.62 15.22 22.06
CA GLU A 80 -15.43 16.10 23.24
C GLU A 80 -14.11 16.88 23.15
N ILE A 81 -13.03 16.28 22.65
CA ILE A 81 -11.76 16.96 22.40
C ILE A 81 -11.94 18.10 21.39
N LEU A 82 -12.63 17.82 20.27
CA LEU A 82 -12.86 18.81 19.22
C LEU A 82 -13.80 19.94 19.69
N LYS A 83 -14.83 19.64 20.49
CA LYS A 83 -15.69 20.65 21.11
C LYS A 83 -14.90 21.59 22.02
N LYS A 84 -14.05 21.02 22.84
CA LYS A 84 -13.19 21.80 23.73
C LYS A 84 -12.29 22.73 22.93
N TYR A 85 -11.71 22.24 21.85
CA TYR A 85 -10.88 23.06 20.95
C TYR A 85 -11.67 24.17 20.28
N ALA A 86 -12.87 23.88 19.79
CA ALA A 86 -13.76 24.86 19.14
C ALA A 86 -14.47 25.83 20.12
N GLY A 87 -14.25 25.69 21.44
CA GLY A 87 -14.92 26.52 22.45
C GLY A 87 -16.41 26.25 22.62
N CYS A 88 -16.89 25.09 22.19
CA CYS A 88 -18.29 24.68 22.22
C CYS A 88 -18.59 23.73 23.39
N GLU A 89 -17.92 23.89 24.53
CA GLU A 89 -18.11 23.06 25.72
C GLU A 89 -19.54 23.23 26.24
N GLY A 90 -20.25 22.10 26.42
CA GLY A 90 -21.64 22.11 26.94
C GLY A 90 -22.74 22.04 25.87
N GLU A 91 -22.43 22.23 24.60
CA GLU A 91 -23.38 21.95 23.53
C GLU A 91 -23.53 20.44 23.32
N SER A 92 -24.78 19.94 23.31
CA SER A 92 -25.03 18.56 22.91
C SER A 92 -24.83 18.46 21.40
N VAL A 93 -23.81 17.71 20.95
CA VAL A 93 -23.79 17.19 19.58
C VAL A 93 -24.82 16.09 19.55
N ALA A 94 -25.90 16.31 18.81
CA ALA A 94 -26.93 15.31 18.66
C ALA A 94 -26.29 14.04 18.08
N PRO A 95 -26.40 12.88 18.78
CA PRO A 95 -26.06 11.62 18.12
C PRO A 95 -26.98 11.59 16.90
N ARG A 96 -26.45 11.22 15.73
CA ARG A 96 -27.29 10.89 14.58
C ARG A 96 -28.39 9.99 15.10
N GLU A 97 -29.64 10.51 15.16
CA GLU A 97 -30.77 9.68 15.53
C GLU A 97 -30.68 8.41 14.69
N LYS A 98 -30.56 7.28 15.35
CA LYS A 98 -30.78 6.01 14.68
C LYS A 98 -32.26 6.03 14.34
N MET A 99 -32.61 6.64 13.20
CA MET A 99 -33.95 6.53 12.65
C MET A 99 -34.28 5.05 12.69
N ALA A 100 -35.30 4.71 13.51
CA ALA A 100 -35.85 3.38 13.53
C ALA A 100 -36.21 3.07 12.08
N THR A 101 -35.39 2.25 11.43
CA THR A 101 -35.57 1.91 10.03
C THR A 101 -36.76 0.96 9.98
N THR A 102 -37.94 1.51 9.76
CA THR A 102 -39.11 0.74 9.34
C THR A 102 -38.77 0.05 8.00
N VAL A 103 -39.40 -1.06 7.73
CA VAL A 103 -39.17 -1.85 6.47
C VAL A 103 -39.31 -0.98 5.22
N ALA A 104 -40.10 0.10 5.26
CA ALA A 104 -40.25 1.08 4.21
C ALA A 104 -38.95 1.87 3.92
N CYS A 105 -38.18 2.25 4.95
CA CYS A 105 -36.91 2.96 4.77
C CYS A 105 -35.80 2.09 4.17
N LYS A 106 -35.90 0.77 4.24
CA LYS A 106 -34.96 -0.13 3.55
C LYS A 106 -35.06 -0.04 2.04
N LYS A 107 -36.23 0.28 1.48
CA LYS A 107 -36.44 0.48 0.03
C LYS A 107 -35.80 1.77 -0.51
N PHE A 108 -35.56 2.76 0.35
CA PHE A 108 -34.94 4.04 -0.01
C PHE A 108 -33.48 4.18 0.46
N ARG A 109 -32.91 3.13 1.02
CA ARG A 109 -31.46 3.13 1.18
C ARG A 109 -30.86 3.25 -0.22
N LYS A 110 -30.39 4.46 -0.59
CA LYS A 110 -29.36 4.55 -1.62
C LYS A 110 -28.35 3.47 -1.27
N PRO A 111 -27.99 2.58 -2.19
CA PRO A 111 -26.94 1.61 -1.90
C PRO A 111 -25.82 2.43 -1.27
N LYS A 112 -25.27 1.96 -0.14
CA LYS A 112 -24.05 2.56 0.41
C LYS A 112 -23.23 2.93 -0.82
N GLN A 113 -22.91 4.22 -0.98
CA GLN A 113 -21.98 4.56 -2.04
C GLN A 113 -20.80 3.64 -1.75
N THR A 114 -20.76 2.53 -2.46
CA THR A 114 -19.54 1.78 -2.63
C THR A 114 -18.56 2.88 -2.92
N VAL A 115 -17.56 3.08 -2.04
CA VAL A 115 -16.41 3.91 -2.32
C VAL A 115 -16.25 3.79 -3.80
N LYS A 116 -16.50 4.89 -4.55
CA LYS A 116 -16.40 4.84 -5.99
C LYS A 116 -15.03 4.26 -6.19
N GLN A 117 -14.98 2.98 -6.54
CA GLN A 117 -13.75 2.43 -7.09
C GLN A 117 -13.40 3.49 -8.11
N SER A 118 -12.33 4.23 -7.88
CA SER A 118 -11.75 5.03 -8.93
C SER A 118 -11.76 4.05 -10.09
N LYS A 119 -12.48 4.34 -11.17
CA LYS A 119 -12.46 3.47 -12.33
C LYS A 119 -11.02 3.53 -12.77
N GLY A 120 -10.21 2.60 -12.24
CA GLY A 120 -8.81 2.50 -12.54
C GLY A 120 -8.72 2.49 -14.05
N THR A 121 -7.89 3.34 -14.59
CA THR A 121 -7.72 3.43 -16.03
C THR A 121 -7.27 2.05 -16.51
N ILE A 122 -8.15 1.32 -17.21
CA ILE A 122 -7.75 0.07 -17.86
C ILE A 122 -7.03 0.50 -19.13
N LEU A 123 -5.75 0.13 -19.21
CA LEU A 123 -4.94 0.39 -20.39
C LEU A 123 -5.21 -0.67 -21.45
N PRO A 124 -5.03 -0.34 -22.76
CA PRO A 124 -5.16 -1.30 -23.84
C PRO A 124 -4.26 -2.54 -23.63
N ASP A 125 -4.69 -3.70 -24.10
CA ASP A 125 -3.94 -4.96 -23.93
C ASP A 125 -2.56 -4.91 -24.60
N ASN A 126 -2.44 -4.14 -25.70
CA ASN A 126 -1.18 -3.91 -26.42
C ASN A 126 -0.37 -2.71 -25.89
N TYR A 127 -0.72 -2.15 -24.73
CA TYR A 127 -0.06 -0.95 -24.19
C TYR A 127 1.45 -1.10 -24.06
N MET A 128 1.93 -2.31 -23.74
CA MET A 128 3.35 -2.59 -23.59
C MET A 128 4.14 -2.57 -24.92
N GLU A 129 3.49 -2.63 -26.07
CA GLU A 129 4.17 -2.62 -27.39
C GLU A 129 4.86 -1.29 -27.70
N ARG A 130 4.50 -0.22 -27.02
CA ARG A 130 5.18 1.08 -27.09
C ARG A 130 6.58 1.11 -26.50
N TYR A 131 6.91 0.12 -25.67
CA TYR A 131 8.19 0.00 -25.00
C TYR A 131 9.07 -1.02 -25.72
N GLU A 132 10.37 -0.79 -25.69
CA GLU A 132 11.34 -1.57 -26.45
C GLU A 132 11.73 -2.87 -25.73
N LYS A 133 11.96 -3.93 -26.50
CA LYS A 133 12.63 -5.15 -26.03
C LYS A 133 14.14 -4.97 -26.22
N ARG A 134 14.80 -4.33 -25.27
CA ARG A 134 16.23 -4.00 -25.32
C ARG A 134 17.02 -4.93 -24.39
N LEU A 135 17.64 -5.96 -24.98
CA LEU A 135 18.42 -6.94 -24.23
C LEU A 135 19.57 -6.30 -23.44
N ASP A 136 20.27 -5.34 -24.04
CA ASP A 136 21.33 -4.57 -23.39
C ASP A 136 20.86 -3.79 -22.15
N LYS A 137 19.63 -3.35 -22.13
CA LYS A 137 19.02 -2.68 -20.97
C LYS A 137 18.48 -3.67 -19.93
N LEU A 138 17.94 -4.79 -20.37
CA LEU A 138 17.50 -5.88 -19.49
C LEU A 138 18.68 -6.54 -18.76
N GLN A 139 19.90 -6.42 -19.31
CA GLN A 139 21.12 -6.96 -18.71
C GLN A 139 21.29 -6.55 -17.24
N ALA A 140 20.86 -5.34 -16.87
CA ALA A 140 20.92 -4.85 -15.50
C ALA A 140 20.15 -5.77 -14.50
N TRP A 141 19.05 -6.36 -14.92
CA TRP A 141 18.29 -7.31 -14.08
C TRP A 141 18.76 -8.76 -14.25
N LEU A 142 19.29 -9.11 -15.42
CA LEU A 142 19.96 -10.40 -15.62
C LEU A 142 21.20 -10.53 -14.71
N ASP A 143 21.99 -9.47 -14.61
CA ASP A 143 23.17 -9.40 -13.73
C ASP A 143 22.79 -9.46 -12.24
N GLU A 144 21.59 -9.03 -11.89
CA GLU A 144 21.02 -9.18 -10.54
C GLU A 144 20.41 -10.59 -10.30
N GLY A 145 20.55 -11.52 -11.25
CA GLY A 145 20.16 -12.92 -11.13
C GLY A 145 18.72 -13.24 -11.55
N ILE A 146 18.01 -12.32 -12.19
CA ILE A 146 16.67 -12.59 -12.75
C ILE A 146 16.82 -13.28 -14.10
N SER A 147 16.10 -14.36 -14.35
CA SER A 147 16.16 -15.08 -15.62
C SER A 147 15.42 -14.36 -16.76
N MET A 148 15.82 -14.65 -17.99
CA MET A 148 15.15 -14.11 -19.18
C MET A 148 13.68 -14.60 -19.24
N GLU A 149 13.42 -15.84 -18.87
CA GLU A 149 12.08 -16.42 -18.83
C GLU A 149 11.16 -15.62 -17.89
N SER A 150 11.67 -15.25 -16.71
CA SER A 150 10.91 -14.41 -15.76
C SER A 150 10.67 -13.02 -16.32
N LEU A 151 11.67 -12.40 -16.97
CA LEU A 151 11.49 -11.08 -17.60
C LEU A 151 10.43 -11.13 -18.71
N GLU A 152 10.42 -12.19 -19.51
CA GLU A 152 9.43 -12.39 -20.57
C GLU A 152 8.02 -12.67 -20.01
N LYS A 153 7.91 -13.58 -19.02
CA LYS A 153 6.65 -13.92 -18.35
C LYS A 153 5.96 -12.67 -17.79
N PHE A 154 6.73 -11.80 -17.13
CA PHE A 154 6.21 -10.56 -16.53
C PHE A 154 6.20 -9.39 -17.51
N ASN A 155 6.55 -9.64 -18.80
CA ASN A 155 6.57 -8.65 -19.88
C ASN A 155 7.36 -7.38 -19.54
N VAL A 156 8.56 -7.56 -18.98
CA VAL A 156 9.48 -6.46 -18.68
C VAL A 156 10.04 -5.90 -19.99
N ARG A 157 10.06 -4.58 -20.12
CA ARG A 157 10.55 -3.85 -21.30
C ARG A 157 11.35 -2.63 -20.87
N TYR A 158 11.83 -1.88 -21.84
CA TYR A 158 12.57 -0.65 -21.63
C TYR A 158 11.82 0.55 -22.20
N ASP A 159 11.72 1.60 -21.40
CA ASP A 159 11.23 2.91 -21.81
C ASP A 159 12.40 3.85 -22.09
N ALA A 160 12.67 4.12 -23.36
CA ALA A 160 13.76 4.98 -23.81
C ALA A 160 13.54 6.45 -23.39
N PHE A 161 12.30 6.88 -23.18
CA PHE A 161 12.00 8.25 -22.79
C PHE A 161 12.41 8.56 -21.34
N SER A 162 12.14 7.63 -20.42
CA SER A 162 12.43 7.82 -19.00
C SER A 162 13.66 7.07 -18.50
N ASP A 163 14.38 6.34 -19.37
CA ASP A 163 15.50 5.44 -19.07
C ASP A 163 15.18 4.49 -17.91
N ARG A 164 14.11 3.70 -18.10
CA ARG A 164 13.61 2.78 -17.07
C ARG A 164 13.30 1.41 -17.64
N LEU A 165 13.55 0.39 -16.83
CA LEU A 165 12.87 -0.90 -17.03
C LEU A 165 11.45 -0.76 -16.57
N VAL A 166 10.50 -1.12 -17.44
CA VAL A 166 9.06 -0.98 -17.20
C VAL A 166 8.37 -2.34 -17.23
N TYR A 167 7.35 -2.48 -16.41
CA TYR A 167 6.57 -3.71 -16.27
C TYR A 167 5.09 -3.39 -16.04
N PRO A 168 4.17 -4.19 -16.62
CA PRO A 168 2.74 -3.99 -16.45
C PRO A 168 2.30 -4.44 -15.06
N ILE A 169 1.41 -3.68 -14.44
CA ILE A 169 0.67 -4.08 -13.25
C ILE A 169 -0.73 -4.45 -13.70
N ARG A 170 -1.14 -5.71 -13.42
CA ARG A 170 -2.41 -6.28 -13.86
C ARG A 170 -3.37 -6.50 -12.70
N ASN A 171 -4.65 -6.33 -12.98
CA ASN A 171 -5.71 -6.73 -12.07
C ASN A 171 -6.05 -8.23 -12.22
N LEU A 172 -6.99 -8.72 -11.40
CA LEU A 172 -7.44 -10.11 -11.43
C LEU A 172 -8.03 -10.54 -12.79
N ALA A 173 -8.55 -9.61 -13.59
CA ALA A 173 -9.03 -9.88 -14.95
C ALA A 173 -7.90 -9.82 -16.00
N ARG A 174 -6.63 -9.82 -15.57
CA ARG A 174 -5.41 -9.74 -16.40
C ARG A 174 -5.29 -8.44 -17.21
N LYS A 175 -6.13 -7.44 -16.97
CA LYS A 175 -6.06 -6.13 -17.63
C LYS A 175 -4.96 -5.28 -17.01
N ILE A 176 -4.21 -4.56 -17.84
CA ILE A 176 -3.17 -3.65 -17.39
C ILE A 176 -3.86 -2.43 -16.76
N VAL A 177 -3.55 -2.16 -15.49
CA VAL A 177 -4.11 -1.04 -14.72
C VAL A 177 -3.07 0.02 -14.40
N ASN A 178 -1.80 -0.33 -14.45
CA ASN A 178 -0.68 0.60 -14.30
C ASN A 178 0.58 0.04 -14.94
N ILE A 179 1.58 0.90 -15.06
CA ILE A 179 2.95 0.55 -15.45
C ILE A 179 3.87 0.97 -14.32
N GLY A 180 4.64 0.03 -13.79
CA GLY A 180 5.75 0.30 -12.89
C GLY A 180 7.02 0.52 -13.69
N GLY A 181 7.91 1.40 -13.20
CA GLY A 181 9.20 1.67 -13.84
C GLY A 181 10.33 1.78 -12.84
N ARG A 182 11.42 1.06 -13.06
CA ARG A 182 12.68 1.09 -12.30
C ARG A 182 13.73 1.85 -13.07
N THR A 183 14.28 2.93 -12.50
CA THR A 183 15.37 3.67 -13.16
C THR A 183 16.65 2.83 -13.28
N LEU A 184 17.33 2.97 -14.41
CA LEU A 184 18.65 2.40 -14.65
C LEU A 184 19.79 3.35 -14.24
N ASP A 185 19.49 4.61 -13.95
CA ASP A 185 20.48 5.60 -13.54
C ASP A 185 21.07 5.24 -12.17
N PRO A 186 22.39 4.95 -12.08
CA PRO A 186 23.04 4.62 -10.81
C PRO A 186 23.08 5.80 -9.84
N GLU A 187 23.05 7.03 -10.37
CA GLU A 187 23.11 8.26 -9.60
C GLU A 187 21.71 8.80 -9.24
N TRP A 188 20.68 7.97 -9.30
CA TRP A 188 19.30 8.38 -9.08
C TRP A 188 19.08 9.16 -7.78
N LYS A 189 19.82 8.82 -6.71
CA LYS A 189 19.76 9.54 -5.43
C LYS A 189 20.33 10.95 -5.54
N ALA A 190 21.52 11.08 -6.16
CA ALA A 190 22.18 12.37 -6.36
C ALA A 190 21.37 13.31 -7.26
N LYS A 191 20.68 12.73 -8.25
CA LYS A 191 19.80 13.45 -9.19
C LYS A 191 18.38 13.64 -8.66
N ASN A 192 18.10 13.25 -7.42
CA ASN A 192 16.77 13.29 -6.82
C ASN A 192 15.68 12.60 -7.66
N LEU A 193 16.04 11.52 -8.35
CA LEU A 193 15.11 10.71 -9.13
C LEU A 193 14.48 9.63 -8.23
N ARG A 194 13.24 9.28 -8.49
CA ARG A 194 12.61 8.14 -7.82
C ARG A 194 13.18 6.83 -8.35
N LYS A 195 13.63 5.95 -7.47
CA LYS A 195 14.09 4.59 -7.82
C LYS A 195 13.00 3.82 -8.56
N TYR A 196 11.78 3.84 -8.03
CA TYR A 196 10.58 3.28 -8.67
C TYR A 196 9.56 4.39 -8.93
N THR A 197 8.84 4.29 -10.04
CA THR A 197 7.78 5.23 -10.44
C THR A 197 6.61 4.44 -11.01
N TYR A 198 5.40 4.91 -10.74
CA TYR A 198 4.18 4.40 -11.35
C TYR A 198 3.63 5.47 -12.29
N PHE A 199 3.36 5.08 -13.56
CA PHE A 199 3.06 6.02 -14.63
C PHE A 199 1.60 6.51 -14.62
N HIS A 200 0.72 5.78 -13.95
CA HIS A 200 -0.69 6.12 -13.79
C HIS A 200 -1.03 6.21 -12.30
N GLY A 201 -1.93 7.12 -11.93
CA GLY A 201 -2.19 7.51 -10.56
C GLY A 201 -2.48 6.35 -9.58
N TRP A 202 -2.32 6.59 -8.31
CA TRP A 202 -2.34 5.61 -7.20
C TRP A 202 -3.62 4.76 -7.08
N GLY A 203 -4.78 5.22 -7.62
CA GLY A 203 -6.02 4.43 -7.62
C GLY A 203 -5.93 3.10 -8.39
N THR A 204 -4.78 2.78 -8.98
CA THR A 204 -4.49 1.53 -9.68
C THR A 204 -3.69 0.53 -8.85
N MET A 205 -3.32 0.90 -7.61
CA MET A 205 -2.58 0.04 -6.68
C MET A 205 -3.51 -0.89 -5.86
N ASP A 206 -4.78 -0.97 -6.23
CA ASP A 206 -5.77 -1.86 -5.63
C ASP A 206 -5.63 -3.32 -6.08
N THR A 207 -4.42 -3.71 -6.48
CA THR A 207 -4.08 -5.05 -6.93
C THR A 207 -2.76 -5.51 -6.30
N ILE A 208 -2.42 -6.77 -6.52
CA ILE A 208 -1.14 -7.37 -6.10
C ILE A 208 -0.37 -7.69 -7.38
N TYR A 209 0.84 -7.16 -7.51
CA TYR A 209 1.71 -7.47 -8.65
C TYR A 209 2.04 -8.96 -8.69
N GLY A 210 2.04 -9.55 -9.85
CA GLY A 210 2.32 -10.98 -10.05
C GLY A 210 1.14 -11.90 -9.75
N LEU A 211 0.07 -11.41 -9.10
CA LEU A 211 -1.08 -12.25 -8.76
C LEU A 211 -1.79 -12.82 -10.01
N ALA A 212 -1.92 -12.01 -11.06
CA ALA A 212 -2.56 -12.44 -12.31
C ALA A 212 -1.71 -13.46 -13.08
N GLU A 213 -0.39 -13.29 -13.05
CA GLU A 213 0.58 -14.16 -13.70
C GLU A 213 0.69 -15.51 -12.99
N ASN A 214 0.66 -15.49 -11.66
CA ASN A 214 0.93 -16.64 -10.78
C ASN A 214 -0.33 -17.30 -10.21
N MET A 215 -1.52 -16.89 -10.62
CA MET A 215 -2.80 -17.32 -10.04
C MET A 215 -2.97 -18.84 -9.99
N GLU A 216 -2.58 -19.53 -11.05
CA GLU A 216 -2.73 -20.99 -11.15
C GLU A 216 -1.93 -21.71 -10.06
N GLU A 217 -0.64 -21.36 -9.90
CA GLU A 217 0.21 -21.98 -8.89
C GLU A 217 -0.17 -21.56 -7.46
N ILE A 218 -0.64 -20.33 -7.27
CA ILE A 218 -1.18 -19.86 -5.99
C ILE A 218 -2.38 -20.71 -5.56
N LEU A 219 -3.31 -20.94 -6.46
CA LEU A 219 -4.50 -21.76 -6.16
C LEU A 219 -4.14 -23.23 -5.96
N LYS A 220 -3.22 -23.76 -6.74
CA LYS A 220 -2.74 -25.14 -6.62
C LYS A 220 -2.05 -25.40 -5.30
N LYS A 221 -1.15 -24.49 -4.88
CA LYS A 221 -0.45 -24.56 -3.58
C LYS A 221 -1.31 -24.11 -2.41
N ARG A 222 -2.41 -23.41 -2.68
CA ARG A 222 -3.24 -22.72 -1.69
C ARG A 222 -2.43 -21.77 -0.79
N GLU A 223 -1.45 -21.12 -1.38
CA GLU A 223 -0.50 -20.25 -0.70
C GLU A 223 -0.03 -19.15 -1.64
N ILE A 224 0.10 -17.94 -1.11
CA ILE A 224 0.77 -16.81 -1.76
C ILE A 224 1.90 -16.29 -0.86
N ILE A 225 3.06 -16.06 -1.46
CA ILE A 225 4.20 -15.39 -0.81
C ILE A 225 4.19 -13.93 -1.25
N LEU A 226 4.11 -13.00 -0.32
CA LEU A 226 3.99 -11.57 -0.58
C LEU A 226 5.27 -10.82 -0.23
N PHE A 227 5.85 -10.22 -1.24
CA PHE A 227 7.00 -9.32 -1.14
C PHE A 227 6.58 -7.85 -1.13
N GLU A 228 7.52 -6.95 -0.81
CA GLU A 228 7.31 -5.52 -0.97
C GLU A 228 7.38 -5.12 -2.45
N GLY A 229 8.46 -5.48 -3.15
CA GLY A 229 8.77 -5.02 -4.50
C GLY A 229 8.61 -6.06 -5.61
N CYS A 230 8.43 -5.57 -6.84
CA CYS A 230 8.30 -6.41 -8.03
C CYS A 230 9.56 -7.25 -8.32
N LYS A 231 10.75 -6.71 -8.05
CA LYS A 231 12.03 -7.41 -8.28
C LYS A 231 12.09 -8.74 -7.51
N SER A 232 11.61 -8.74 -6.27
CA SER A 232 11.56 -9.94 -5.42
C SER A 232 10.66 -11.03 -6.00
N VAL A 233 9.57 -10.64 -6.66
CA VAL A 233 8.69 -11.59 -7.38
C VAL A 233 9.41 -12.20 -8.56
N LEU A 234 10.16 -11.42 -9.34
CA LEU A 234 10.92 -11.91 -10.50
C LEU A 234 12.06 -12.84 -10.08
N LEU A 235 12.78 -12.52 -8.99
CA LEU A 235 13.80 -13.40 -8.43
C LEU A 235 13.20 -14.72 -7.92
N ALA A 236 12.10 -14.65 -7.19
CA ALA A 236 11.38 -15.84 -6.72
C ALA A 236 10.94 -16.71 -7.91
N ASP A 237 10.39 -16.11 -8.96
CA ASP A 237 9.97 -16.81 -10.18
C ASP A 237 11.14 -17.51 -10.87
N THR A 238 12.31 -16.85 -10.95
CA THR A 238 13.56 -17.41 -11.47
C THR A 238 13.98 -18.68 -10.72
N TRP A 239 13.71 -18.77 -9.43
CA TRP A 239 14.02 -19.93 -8.59
C TRP A 239 12.91 -21.00 -8.59
N GLY A 240 11.91 -20.87 -9.46
CA GLY A 240 10.78 -21.81 -9.54
C GLY A 240 9.70 -21.58 -8.46
N ILE A 241 9.72 -20.45 -7.79
CA ILE A 241 8.70 -20.06 -6.79
C ILE A 241 7.62 -19.24 -7.50
N HIS A 242 6.68 -19.94 -8.14
CA HIS A 242 5.64 -19.32 -8.98
C HIS A 242 4.36 -18.97 -8.22
N ASN A 243 4.36 -18.96 -6.89
CA ASN A 243 3.23 -18.51 -6.05
C ASN A 243 3.54 -17.19 -5.33
N ALA A 244 4.33 -16.34 -5.96
CA ALA A 244 4.77 -15.06 -5.42
C ALA A 244 3.91 -13.90 -5.94
N GLY A 245 3.79 -12.84 -5.10
CA GLY A 245 3.21 -11.55 -5.46
C GLY A 245 3.87 -10.41 -4.70
N ALA A 246 3.60 -9.16 -5.09
CA ALA A 246 4.10 -7.99 -4.35
C ALA A 246 3.00 -6.97 -4.08
N ILE A 247 3.04 -6.38 -2.89
CA ILE A 247 2.11 -5.33 -2.47
C ILE A 247 2.49 -3.95 -3.02
N LEU A 248 3.71 -3.78 -3.52
CA LEU A 248 4.30 -2.58 -4.14
C LEU A 248 4.39 -1.35 -3.21
N THR A 249 4.16 -1.55 -1.94
CA THR A 249 4.24 -0.55 -0.87
C THR A 249 4.75 -1.24 0.40
N SER A 250 5.12 -0.48 1.42
CA SER A 250 5.53 -1.04 2.72
C SER A 250 4.34 -1.52 3.58
N HIS A 251 3.10 -1.26 3.15
CA HIS A 251 1.89 -1.60 3.90
C HIS A 251 0.83 -2.25 3.02
N LEU A 252 0.11 -3.21 3.59
CA LEU A 252 -1.02 -3.84 2.94
C LEU A 252 -2.21 -2.87 2.91
N ASN A 253 -2.68 -2.48 1.72
CA ASN A 253 -3.85 -1.62 1.63
C ASN A 253 -5.18 -2.40 1.80
N PRO A 254 -6.30 -1.71 2.12
CA PRO A 254 -7.59 -2.38 2.36
C PRO A 254 -8.14 -3.15 1.15
N HIS A 255 -7.79 -2.77 -0.08
CA HIS A 255 -8.24 -3.48 -1.30
C HIS A 255 -7.44 -4.76 -1.50
N GLN A 256 -6.13 -4.71 -1.32
CA GLN A 256 -5.24 -5.89 -1.34
C GLN A 256 -5.66 -6.89 -0.24
N MET A 257 -5.92 -6.40 0.97
CA MET A 257 -6.44 -7.24 2.07
C MET A 257 -7.74 -7.95 1.67
N LYS A 258 -8.69 -7.26 1.04
CA LYS A 258 -9.94 -7.88 0.55
C LYS A 258 -9.71 -8.92 -0.54
N ILE A 259 -8.72 -8.70 -1.43
CA ILE A 259 -8.34 -9.67 -2.45
C ILE A 259 -7.83 -10.94 -1.79
N LEU A 260 -6.89 -10.83 -0.83
CA LEU A 260 -6.32 -11.96 -0.11
C LEU A 260 -7.36 -12.73 0.70
N ALA A 261 -8.24 -12.02 1.40
CA ALA A 261 -9.33 -12.63 2.16
C ALA A 261 -10.29 -13.43 1.24
N LYS A 262 -10.59 -12.91 0.03
CA LYS A 262 -11.42 -13.62 -0.95
C LYS A 262 -10.71 -14.80 -1.61
N LEU A 263 -9.39 -14.70 -1.77
CA LEU A 263 -8.58 -15.77 -2.34
C LEU A 263 -8.59 -17.02 -1.44
N GLY A 264 -8.69 -16.83 -0.13
CA GLY A 264 -8.82 -17.90 0.86
C GLY A 264 -7.59 -18.83 0.95
N CYS A 265 -6.44 -18.36 0.46
CA CYS A 265 -5.17 -19.06 0.53
C CYS A 265 -4.36 -18.62 1.75
N ARG A 266 -3.43 -19.44 2.21
CA ARG A 266 -2.42 -19.03 3.17
C ARG A 266 -1.62 -17.85 2.60
N VAL A 267 -1.32 -16.87 3.44
CA VAL A 267 -0.51 -15.70 3.06
C VAL A 267 0.77 -15.71 3.86
N VAL A 268 1.91 -15.74 3.16
CA VAL A 268 3.24 -15.66 3.75
C VAL A 268 3.85 -14.31 3.43
N PHE A 269 4.01 -13.45 4.42
CA PHE A 269 4.65 -12.15 4.23
C PHE A 269 6.18 -12.30 4.26
N ALA A 270 6.82 -11.92 3.17
CA ALA A 270 8.26 -11.87 2.96
C ALA A 270 8.68 -10.42 2.66
N LEU A 271 8.34 -9.52 3.58
CA LEU A 271 8.62 -8.07 3.46
C LEU A 271 10.06 -7.77 3.85
N ASP A 272 10.53 -6.57 3.49
CA ASP A 272 11.88 -6.12 3.81
C ASP A 272 12.12 -6.10 5.33
N LYS A 273 13.37 -6.32 5.77
CA LYS A 273 13.74 -6.54 7.19
C LYS A 273 13.22 -5.45 8.14
N GLU A 274 13.13 -4.20 7.67
CA GLU A 274 12.66 -3.07 8.48
C GLU A 274 11.14 -3.06 8.70
N VAL A 275 10.36 -3.81 7.91
CA VAL A 275 8.89 -3.75 7.94
C VAL A 275 8.34 -4.56 9.12
N LYS A 276 7.76 -3.85 10.09
CA LYS A 276 7.12 -4.48 11.24
C LYS A 276 5.70 -4.91 10.91
N ILE A 277 5.52 -6.16 10.53
CA ILE A 277 4.20 -6.76 10.18
C ILE A 277 3.16 -6.56 11.29
N ARG A 278 3.58 -6.53 12.55
CA ARG A 278 2.69 -6.35 13.71
C ARG A 278 2.04 -4.97 13.77
N ASP A 279 2.63 -3.98 13.11
CA ASP A 279 2.14 -2.61 13.11
C ASP A 279 1.16 -2.34 11.95
N ASP A 280 1.00 -3.30 11.01
CA ASP A 280 0.08 -3.19 9.89
C ASP A 280 -1.33 -3.68 10.28
N HIS A 281 -2.25 -2.71 10.42
CA HIS A 281 -3.64 -2.97 10.80
C HIS A 281 -4.40 -3.88 9.80
N ASN A 282 -4.10 -3.81 8.50
CA ASN A 282 -4.76 -4.64 7.50
C ASN A 282 -4.24 -6.09 7.56
N ILE A 283 -2.96 -6.29 7.88
CA ILE A 283 -2.41 -7.63 8.15
C ILE A 283 -3.03 -8.20 9.43
N GLN A 284 -3.16 -7.37 10.48
CA GLN A 284 -3.85 -7.78 11.70
C GLN A 284 -5.29 -8.23 11.47
N LYS A 285 -6.03 -7.54 10.57
CA LYS A 285 -7.38 -7.94 10.19
C LYS A 285 -7.42 -9.16 9.28
N LEU A 286 -6.41 -9.33 8.43
CA LEU A 286 -6.37 -10.41 7.45
C LEU A 286 -6.34 -11.78 8.12
N LYS A 287 -5.69 -11.92 9.29
CA LYS A 287 -5.62 -13.17 10.06
C LYS A 287 -6.98 -13.73 10.48
N ASP A 288 -8.01 -12.89 10.52
CA ASP A 288 -9.38 -13.32 10.86
C ASP A 288 -10.05 -14.06 9.68
N TYR A 289 -9.47 -14.00 8.48
CA TYR A 289 -10.02 -14.57 7.25
C TYR A 289 -9.18 -15.71 6.68
N VAL A 290 -7.85 -15.63 6.81
CA VAL A 290 -6.90 -16.61 6.24
C VAL A 290 -5.75 -16.86 7.21
N GLU A 291 -5.06 -17.98 7.00
CA GLU A 291 -3.82 -18.26 7.73
C GLU A 291 -2.72 -17.29 7.25
N VAL A 292 -2.11 -16.60 8.21
CA VAL A 292 -1.05 -15.63 7.95
C VAL A 292 0.24 -16.12 8.60
N GLU A 293 1.31 -16.16 7.80
CA GLU A 293 2.67 -16.46 8.22
C GLU A 293 3.59 -15.32 7.77
N TYR A 294 4.77 -15.24 8.37
CA TYR A 294 5.77 -14.26 7.99
C TYR A 294 7.19 -14.77 8.19
N LEU A 295 8.11 -14.29 7.37
CA LEU A 295 9.52 -14.57 7.50
C LEU A 295 10.08 -13.78 8.68
N TRP A 296 10.88 -14.47 9.48
CA TRP A 296 11.56 -13.87 10.63
C TRP A 296 13.04 -14.22 10.57
N ASP A 297 13.88 -13.20 10.40
CA ASP A 297 15.33 -13.37 10.37
C ASP A 297 15.90 -13.50 11.78
N ARG A 298 15.90 -14.74 12.30
CA ARG A 298 16.41 -15.04 13.64
C ARG A 298 17.93 -15.07 13.74
N GLU A 299 18.58 -15.37 12.63
CA GLU A 299 20.01 -15.59 12.54
C GLU A 299 20.76 -14.38 12.00
N ASP A 300 20.04 -13.25 11.78
CA ASP A 300 20.61 -12.01 11.26
C ASP A 300 21.32 -12.20 9.91
N LEU A 301 20.66 -12.93 9.00
CA LEU A 301 21.17 -13.27 7.68
C LEU A 301 21.07 -12.11 6.68
N LEU A 302 20.17 -11.16 6.94
CA LEU A 302 19.88 -10.03 6.10
C LEU A 302 20.51 -8.77 6.66
N ASP A 303 21.02 -7.91 5.78
CA ASP A 303 21.42 -6.55 6.16
C ASP A 303 20.19 -5.65 6.34
N ASP A 304 20.38 -4.46 6.90
CA ASP A 304 19.32 -3.45 7.01
C ASP A 304 18.81 -3.10 5.61
N LYS A 305 17.48 -3.09 5.45
CA LYS A 305 16.76 -2.82 4.18
C LYS A 305 16.84 -3.92 3.12
N ASP A 306 17.44 -5.05 3.42
CA ASP A 306 17.38 -6.18 2.49
C ASP A 306 15.97 -6.76 2.41
N ALA A 307 15.57 -7.07 1.19
CA ALA A 307 14.48 -7.98 0.95
C ALA A 307 14.94 -9.43 1.23
N PRO A 308 14.06 -10.35 1.65
CA PRO A 308 14.43 -11.73 1.93
C PRO A 308 15.12 -12.46 0.76
N VAL A 309 14.97 -11.96 -0.47
CA VAL A 309 15.59 -12.52 -1.69
C VAL A 309 16.96 -11.95 -2.02
N ASP A 310 17.38 -10.84 -1.41
CA ASP A 310 18.60 -10.12 -1.82
C ASP A 310 19.88 -10.91 -1.52
N LYS A 311 19.85 -11.87 -0.59
CA LYS A 311 20.98 -12.77 -0.27
C LYS A 311 20.94 -14.11 -1.02
N GLY A 312 20.07 -14.24 -2.03
CA GLY A 312 19.97 -15.42 -2.89
C GLY A 312 19.03 -16.52 -2.40
N ALA A 313 18.85 -17.54 -3.24
CA ALA A 313 17.85 -18.59 -3.08
C ALA A 313 18.02 -19.43 -1.80
N GLU A 314 19.25 -19.76 -1.42
CA GLU A 314 19.52 -20.59 -0.23
C GLU A 314 19.15 -19.85 1.07
N VAL A 315 19.48 -18.56 1.17
CA VAL A 315 19.10 -17.74 2.33
C VAL A 315 17.59 -17.56 2.37
N PHE A 316 16.97 -17.27 1.23
CA PHE A 316 15.50 -17.19 1.15
C PHE A 316 14.83 -18.49 1.60
N LYS A 317 15.31 -19.66 1.14
CA LYS A 317 14.79 -20.97 1.52
C LYS A 317 14.88 -21.17 3.04
N LYS A 318 16.01 -20.83 3.66
CA LYS A 318 16.21 -20.94 5.10
C LYS A 318 15.23 -20.05 5.88
N LEU A 319 15.06 -18.81 5.45
CA LEU A 319 14.07 -17.88 6.03
C LEU A 319 12.64 -18.42 5.88
N TYR A 320 12.31 -18.95 4.70
CA TYR A 320 10.99 -19.49 4.41
C TYR A 320 10.68 -20.75 5.23
N GLU A 321 11.63 -21.64 5.44
CA GLU A 321 11.49 -22.81 6.31
C GLU A 321 11.32 -22.42 7.78
N GLY A 322 12.01 -21.35 8.22
CA GLY A 322 11.94 -20.79 9.57
C GLY A 322 10.78 -19.83 9.84
N ARG A 323 9.84 -19.66 8.89
CA ARG A 323 8.74 -18.71 9.01
C ARG A 323 7.83 -18.97 10.21
N LEU A 324 7.23 -17.92 10.70
CA LEU A 324 6.39 -17.94 11.89
C LEU A 324 4.93 -17.70 11.54
N ARG A 325 4.04 -18.38 12.27
CA ARG A 325 2.61 -18.09 12.20
C ARG A 325 2.30 -16.81 12.94
N TYR A 326 1.54 -15.93 12.30
CA TYR A 326 1.02 -14.72 12.93
C TYR A 326 -0.20 -15.09 13.80
N ARG A 327 -0.07 -14.91 15.12
CA ARG A 327 -1.11 -15.23 16.10
C ARG A 327 -1.85 -14.01 16.60
#